data_c3c198e2b27aadf9303977d1a5d0402a
#
_entry.id   c3c198e2b27aadf9303977d1a5d0402a
#
_cell.length_a   1.000
_cell.length_b   1.000
_cell.length_c   1.000
_cell.angle_alpha   90.00
_cell.angle_beta   90.00
_cell.angle_gamma   90.00
#
_symmetry.space_group_name_H-M   'P 1'
#
loop_
_entity.id
_entity.type
_entity.pdbx_description
1 polymer ?
#
loop_
_entity_poly.entity_id
_entity_poly.type
_entity_poly.pdbx_seq_one_letter_code
_entity_poly.pdbx_strand_id
1 'polypeptide(L)' 'MKTIVQFRLRQEGGELRWKNPKAYEPHETPEYPDIGESVCPPESVGSGECKVTEITELINREAGNELTTITVILRRSAK' A
#
# COMPACT_ATOMS: atom_id res chain seq x y z
N MET A 1 -9.40 11.63 12.99
CA MET A 1 -8.90 11.28 11.65
C MET A 1 -8.02 10.04 11.73
N LYS A 2 -8.33 9.03 10.94
CA LYS A 2 -7.54 7.81 10.88
C LYS A 2 -6.87 7.67 9.52
N THR A 3 -5.73 7.01 9.49
CA THR A 3 -5.04 6.72 8.24
C THR A 3 -4.89 5.22 8.11
N ILE A 4 -5.25 4.70 6.95
CA ILE A 4 -5.09 3.28 6.65
C ILE A 4 -4.07 3.17 5.53
N VAL A 5 -3.06 2.30 5.72
CA VAL A 5 -2.05 2.02 4.70
C VAL A 5 -2.25 0.58 4.24
N GLN A 6 -2.40 0.41 2.94
CA GLN A 6 -2.57 -0.92 2.35
C GLN A 6 -1.63 -1.09 1.17
N PHE A 7 -1.29 -2.34 0.89
CA PHE A 7 -0.37 -2.68 -0.19
C PHE A 7 -1.08 -3.52 -1.25
N ARG A 8 -0.83 -3.21 -2.51
CA ARG A 8 -1.36 -3.97 -3.63
C ARG A 8 -0.23 -4.26 -4.62
N LEU A 9 -0.18 -5.49 -5.07
CA LEU A 9 0.77 -5.90 -6.11
C LEU A 9 0.03 -5.97 -7.43
N ARG A 10 0.43 -5.13 -8.39
CA ARG A 10 -0.11 -5.18 -9.74
C ARG A 10 0.70 -6.17 -10.54
N GLN A 11 0.01 -7.05 -11.23
CA GLN A 11 0.64 -8.04 -12.07
C GLN A 11 -0.25 -8.32 -13.25
N GLU A 12 0.27 -9.04 -14.22
CA GLU A 12 -0.50 -9.44 -15.38
C GLU A 12 -1.70 -10.27 -14.92
N GLY A 13 -2.87 -9.87 -15.35
CA GLY A 13 -4.10 -10.55 -14.96
C GLY A 13 -4.80 -9.97 -13.74
N GLY A 14 -4.25 -8.95 -13.10
CA GLY A 14 -4.97 -8.30 -12.01
C GLY A 14 -4.09 -7.76 -10.89
N GLU A 15 -4.71 -7.56 -9.77
CA GLU A 15 -4.04 -7.05 -8.56
C GLU A 15 -4.21 -8.02 -7.41
N LEU A 16 -3.17 -8.13 -6.60
CA LEU A 16 -3.23 -8.91 -5.38
C LEU A 16 -3.02 -7.99 -4.17
N ARG A 17 -3.88 -8.16 -3.18
CA ARG A 17 -3.67 -7.51 -1.89
C ARG A 17 -2.78 -8.44 -1.08
N TRP A 18 -1.57 -8.01 -0.76
CA TRP A 18 -0.60 -8.90 -0.13
C TRP A 18 -0.32 -8.58 1.33
N LYS A 19 -0.91 -7.52 1.83
CA LYS A 19 -0.73 -7.14 3.22
C LYS A 19 -2.04 -6.60 3.76
N ASN A 20 -2.36 -6.98 4.98
CA ASN A 20 -3.56 -6.46 5.62
C ASN A 20 -3.40 -4.95 5.85
N PRO A 21 -4.48 -4.18 5.67
CA PRO A 21 -4.42 -2.77 5.94
C PRO A 21 -4.03 -2.51 7.40
N LYS A 22 -3.14 -1.54 7.60
CA LYS A 22 -2.75 -1.14 8.93
C LYS A 22 -3.35 0.23 9.22
N ALA A 23 -4.07 0.36 10.33
CA ALA A 23 -4.67 1.61 10.74
C ALA A 23 -3.73 2.37 11.66
N TYR A 24 -3.64 3.68 11.44
CA TYR A 24 -2.85 4.58 12.26
C TYR A 24 -3.76 5.60 12.91
N GLU A 25 -3.55 5.86 14.20
CA GLU A 25 -4.29 6.89 14.91
C GLU A 25 -3.78 8.28 14.51
N PRO A 26 -4.56 9.35 14.78
CA PRO A 26 -4.15 10.69 14.36
C PRO A 26 -2.78 11.14 14.88
N HIS A 27 -2.36 10.64 16.03
CA HIS A 27 -1.08 11.01 16.63
C HIS A 27 0.09 10.17 16.11
N GLU A 28 -0.18 9.14 15.33
CA GLU A 28 0.84 8.27 14.78
C GLU A 28 1.23 8.71 13.38
N THR A 29 2.49 8.50 13.03
CA THR A 29 2.97 8.79 11.69
C THR A 29 2.91 7.52 10.85
N PRO A 30 2.11 7.51 9.78
CA PRO A 30 2.06 6.32 8.91
C PRO A 30 3.41 6.07 8.26
N GLU A 31 3.81 4.81 8.21
CA GLU A 31 5.06 4.41 7.59
C GLU A 31 4.78 3.52 6.38
N TYR A 32 5.39 3.88 5.27
CA TYR A 32 5.29 3.10 4.04
C TYR A 32 6.46 3.47 3.12
N PRO A 33 6.86 2.56 2.21
CA PRO A 33 7.98 2.84 1.31
C PRO A 33 7.63 3.91 0.28
N ASP A 34 8.65 4.63 -0.17
CA ASP A 34 8.49 5.63 -1.23
C ASP A 34 8.53 5.00 -2.61
N ILE A 35 8.08 5.77 -3.60
CA ILE A 35 8.15 5.35 -4.99
C ILE A 35 9.61 5.08 -5.36
N GLY A 36 9.85 3.94 -5.97
CA GLY A 36 11.18 3.51 -6.37
C GLY A 36 11.87 2.60 -5.37
N GLU A 37 11.34 2.50 -4.15
CA GLU A 37 11.92 1.59 -3.16
C GLU A 37 11.54 0.14 -3.46
N SER A 38 12.46 -0.75 -3.12
CA SER A 38 12.26 -2.18 -3.30
C SER A 38 11.65 -2.80 -2.05
N VAL A 39 10.69 -3.68 -2.26
CA VAL A 39 10.00 -4.37 -1.17
C VAL A 39 9.92 -5.85 -1.52
N CYS A 40 10.21 -6.71 -0.54
CA CYS A 40 10.09 -8.15 -0.73
C CYS A 40 8.73 -8.61 -0.24
N PRO A 41 7.88 -9.14 -1.14
CA PRO A 41 6.57 -9.67 -0.73
C PRO A 41 6.72 -11.00 0.00
N PRO A 42 5.71 -11.41 0.79
CA PRO A 42 5.75 -12.71 1.43
C PRO A 42 5.65 -13.84 0.40
N GLU A 43 6.12 -15.03 0.79
CA GLU A 43 6.11 -16.18 -0.10
C GLU A 43 4.73 -16.52 -0.65
N SER A 44 3.69 -16.24 0.12
CA SER A 44 2.33 -16.52 -0.30
C SER A 44 1.92 -15.74 -1.56
N VAL A 45 2.61 -14.65 -1.86
CA VAL A 45 2.33 -13.82 -3.02
C VAL A 45 3.27 -14.15 -4.19
N GLY A 46 4.33 -14.90 -3.90
CA GLY A 46 5.33 -15.28 -4.88
C GLY A 46 6.71 -14.74 -4.50
N SER A 47 7.73 -15.29 -5.12
CA SER A 47 9.09 -14.87 -4.88
C SER A 47 9.48 -13.73 -5.80
N GLY A 48 10.50 -12.99 -5.40
CA GLY A 48 11.05 -11.92 -6.22
C GLY A 48 10.83 -10.55 -5.60
N GLU A 49 11.67 -9.65 -6.00
CA GLU A 49 11.63 -8.28 -5.51
C GLU A 49 10.56 -7.46 -6.23
N CYS A 50 9.88 -6.62 -5.48
CA CYS A 50 8.90 -5.72 -6.04
C CYS A 50 9.34 -4.28 -5.81
N LYS A 51 8.92 -3.38 -6.68
CA LYS A 51 9.20 -1.97 -6.56
C LYS A 51 7.92 -1.19 -6.42
N VAL A 52 7.95 -0.15 -5.59
CA VAL A 52 6.82 0.77 -5.48
C VAL A 52 6.79 1.63 -6.73
N THR A 53 5.69 1.55 -7.46
CA THR A 53 5.53 2.30 -8.69
C THR A 53 4.57 3.46 -8.55
N GLU A 54 3.67 3.38 -7.57
CA GLU A 54 2.66 4.40 -7.40
C GLU A 54 2.18 4.41 -5.95
N ILE A 55 1.86 5.59 -5.45
CA ILE A 55 1.23 5.74 -4.14
C ILE A 55 0.02 6.63 -4.34
N THR A 56 -1.15 6.13 -3.96
CA THR A 56 -2.38 6.91 -4.08
C THR A 56 -2.92 7.21 -2.69
N GLU A 57 -3.48 8.40 -2.54
CA GLU A 57 -4.08 8.83 -1.30
C GLU A 57 -5.52 9.23 -1.57
N LEU A 58 -6.42 8.66 -0.79
CA LEU A 58 -7.83 8.96 -0.89
C LEU A 58 -8.34 9.44 0.45
N ILE A 59 -8.91 10.62 0.48
CA ILE A 59 -9.49 11.18 1.69
C ILE A 59 -11.00 11.07 1.58
N ASN A 60 -11.59 10.36 2.53
CA ASN A 60 -13.04 10.19 2.59
C ASN A 60 -13.57 10.92 3.81
N ARG A 61 -14.51 11.81 3.61
CA ARG A 61 -15.13 12.58 4.69
C ARG A 61 -16.60 12.23 4.76
N GLU A 62 -16.99 11.70 5.88
CA GLU A 62 -18.35 11.26 6.08
C GLU A 62 -18.79 11.54 7.51
N ALA A 63 -19.91 12.24 7.64
CA ALA A 63 -20.55 12.50 8.94
C ALA A 63 -19.57 13.04 10.00
N GLY A 64 -18.68 13.94 9.61
CA GLY A 64 -17.72 14.53 10.55
C GLY A 64 -16.48 13.66 10.81
N ASN A 65 -16.44 12.47 10.23
CA ASN A 65 -15.27 11.60 10.33
C ASN A 65 -14.45 11.68 9.06
N GLU A 66 -13.14 11.68 9.21
CA GLU A 66 -12.23 11.74 8.08
C GLU A 66 -11.35 10.50 8.10
N LEU A 67 -11.31 9.81 6.96
CA LEU A 67 -10.50 8.61 6.79
C LEU A 67 -9.59 8.81 5.59
N THR A 68 -8.29 8.70 5.81
CA THR A 68 -7.31 8.75 4.73
C THR A 68 -6.85 7.33 4.43
N THR A 69 -6.96 6.93 3.18
CA THR A 69 -6.48 5.62 2.74
C THR A 69 -5.29 5.82 1.82
N ILE A 70 -4.15 5.28 2.22
CA ILE A 70 -2.94 5.33 1.41
C ILE A 70 -2.74 3.94 0.82
N THR A 71 -2.74 3.86 -0.51
CA THR A 71 -2.53 2.61 -1.21
C THR A 71 -1.15 2.63 -1.87
N VAL A 72 -0.29 1.72 -1.45
CA VAL A 72 1.04 1.55 -2.01
C VAL A 72 0.96 0.48 -3.08
N ILE A 73 1.22 0.87 -4.32
CA ILE A 73 1.10 -0.02 -5.47
C ILE A 73 2.50 -0.47 -5.89
N LEU A 74 2.66 -1.78 -5.97
CA LEU A 74 3.93 -2.39 -6.30
C LEU A 74 3.83 -3.16 -7.61
N ARG A 75 4.95 -3.28 -8.28
CA ARG A 75 5.09 -4.16 -9.44
C ARG A 75 6.33 -5.00 -9.25
N ARG A 76 6.31 -6.22 -9.78
CA ARG A 76 7.50 -7.07 -9.75
C ARG A 76 8.60 -6.43 -10.56
N SER A 77 9.80 -6.46 -10.02
CA SER A 77 10.96 -5.93 -10.74
C SER A 77 11.21 -6.77 -11.96
N ALA A 78 11.37 -6.10 -13.09
CA ALA A 78 11.74 -6.78 -14.33
C ALA A 78 13.20 -7.22 -14.25
N LYS A 79 13.48 -8.34 -14.85
CA LYS A 79 14.86 -8.81 -14.98
C LYS A 79 15.39 -8.54 -16.35
#